data_7e9888e23c6d4e4ea195e1c15e671798
#
_entry.id   7e9888e23c6d4e4ea195e1c15e671798
#
_cell.length_a   1.000
_cell.length_b   1.000
_cell.length_c   1.000
_cell.angle_alpha   90.00
_cell.angle_beta   90.00
_cell.angle_gamma   90.00
#
_symmetry.space_group_name_H-M   'P 1'
#
loop_
_entity.id
_entity.type
_entity.pdbx_description
1 polymer ?
#
loop_
_entity_poly.entity_id
_entity_poly.type
_entity_poly.pdbx_seq_one_letter_code
_entity_poly.pdbx_strand_id
1 'polypeptide(L)'
;ISDSGIVEFEYQTTENEDLEGTWTLIATQKDNKEFIYVGYDVMPSIPVNIKFDKSNYKNTEKPVVSLAGKPSEKVSLIIITPSGSIVGSDIMIQLKADGRGEHNLDLTGYVSGIYTAVIKKGGSQSNENFSVGLVAGSGEINAKVTQAEYNQGERILLLGSTTNSNSLMLVSLIDPSGNEIKSLEIASNNERMFSEERLKIPSNGQIGLWQITITSGSNLDKVEFNVFSSTEEGMDVKSTKKVIVGDLLKMWISASHKTSIIIEIIDIEG
;
A
#
# COMPACT_ATOMS: atom_id res chain seq x y z
N ILE A 1 18.67 -24.16 24.44
CA ILE A 1 19.26 -22.95 25.05
C ILE A 1 20.02 -23.42 26.29
N SER A 2 21.30 -23.10 26.35
CA SER A 2 22.12 -23.37 27.53
C SER A 2 21.61 -22.59 28.75
N ASP A 3 21.99 -22.99 29.97
CA ASP A 3 21.67 -22.24 31.19
C ASP A 3 22.21 -20.80 31.16
N SER A 4 23.16 -20.48 30.28
CA SER A 4 23.69 -19.15 30.00
C SER A 4 22.81 -18.32 29.07
N GLY A 5 21.75 -18.88 28.49
CA GLY A 5 20.90 -18.20 27.49
C GLY A 5 21.54 -18.06 26.10
N ILE A 6 22.69 -18.68 25.86
CA ILE A 6 23.41 -18.64 24.58
C ILE A 6 23.06 -19.88 23.76
N VAL A 7 22.78 -19.67 22.46
CA VAL A 7 22.62 -20.74 21.47
C VAL A 7 23.68 -20.52 20.39
N GLU A 8 24.48 -21.56 20.14
CA GLU A 8 25.38 -21.59 18.98
C GLU A 8 24.73 -22.44 17.89
N PHE A 9 24.80 -21.94 16.66
CA PHE A 9 24.30 -22.61 15.47
C PHE A 9 25.39 -22.54 14.39
N GLU A 10 25.73 -23.68 13.83
CA GLU A 10 26.66 -23.78 12.70
C GLU A 10 25.91 -24.25 11.46
N TYR A 11 26.16 -23.61 10.34
CA TYR A 11 25.65 -23.97 9.02
C TYR A 11 26.82 -24.17 8.06
N GLN A 12 26.91 -25.37 7.48
CA GLN A 12 27.94 -25.71 6.50
C GLN A 12 27.43 -25.36 5.10
N THR A 13 28.03 -24.36 4.46
CA THR A 13 27.74 -24.01 3.08
C THR A 13 28.22 -25.06 2.08
N THR A 14 27.52 -25.27 0.99
CA THR A 14 27.86 -26.22 -0.06
C THR A 14 27.92 -25.53 -1.42
N GLU A 15 29.00 -25.76 -2.19
CA GLU A 15 29.22 -25.10 -3.49
C GLU A 15 28.14 -25.36 -4.55
N ASN A 16 27.36 -26.43 -4.39
CA ASN A 16 26.36 -26.83 -5.39
C ASN A 16 24.92 -26.40 -5.06
N GLU A 17 24.63 -26.02 -3.84
CA GLU A 17 23.28 -25.74 -3.35
C GLU A 17 23.10 -24.30 -2.90
N ASP A 18 24.19 -23.67 -2.44
CA ASP A 18 24.17 -22.32 -1.92
C ASP A 18 24.56 -21.29 -2.98
N LEU A 19 23.72 -20.26 -3.11
CA LEU A 19 23.95 -19.20 -4.09
C LEU A 19 24.83 -18.10 -3.50
N GLU A 20 25.80 -17.64 -4.27
CA GLU A 20 26.58 -16.44 -4.00
C GLU A 20 25.65 -15.23 -3.77
N GLY A 21 25.92 -14.44 -2.76
CA GLY A 21 25.12 -13.26 -2.46
C GLY A 21 25.03 -12.90 -0.98
N THR A 22 24.05 -12.07 -0.64
CA THR A 22 23.75 -11.71 0.75
C THR A 22 22.64 -12.60 1.30
N TRP A 23 22.95 -13.30 2.35
CA TRP A 23 22.01 -14.13 3.08
C TRP A 23 21.48 -13.40 4.30
N THR A 24 20.23 -13.65 4.63
CA THR A 24 19.61 -13.12 5.84
C THR A 24 19.35 -14.25 6.80
N LEU A 25 20.01 -14.20 7.97
CA LEU A 25 19.69 -15.08 9.09
C LEU A 25 18.64 -14.39 9.96
N ILE A 26 17.61 -15.13 10.31
CA ILE A 26 16.50 -14.61 11.10
C ILE A 26 16.42 -15.42 12.40
N ALA A 27 16.63 -14.77 13.53
CA ALA A 27 16.35 -15.33 14.83
C ALA A 27 14.96 -14.89 15.30
N THR A 28 14.09 -15.84 15.64
CA THR A 28 12.73 -15.56 16.10
C THR A 28 12.52 -16.09 17.52
N GLN A 29 12.06 -15.23 18.42
CA GLN A 29 11.62 -15.58 19.76
C GLN A 29 10.25 -14.96 20.03
N LYS A 30 9.19 -15.76 20.05
CA LYS A 30 7.78 -15.29 20.09
C LYS A 30 7.53 -14.30 18.95
N ASP A 31 7.19 -13.05 19.28
CA ASP A 31 6.91 -11.98 18.31
C ASP A 31 8.17 -11.16 17.95
N ASN A 32 9.30 -11.40 18.62
CA ASN A 32 10.56 -10.69 18.35
C ASN A 32 11.35 -11.42 17.27
N LYS A 33 11.84 -10.63 16.30
CA LYS A 33 12.72 -11.11 15.23
C LYS A 33 13.97 -10.25 15.15
N GLU A 34 15.13 -10.91 15.07
CA GLU A 34 16.41 -10.26 14.81
C GLU A 34 16.98 -10.76 13.48
N PHE A 35 17.63 -9.86 12.76
CA PHE A 35 18.16 -10.13 11.43
C PHE A 35 19.67 -9.91 11.40
N ILE A 36 20.39 -10.85 10.80
CA ILE A 36 21.83 -10.73 10.53
C ILE A 36 22.05 -10.95 9.05
N TYR A 37 22.85 -10.08 8.42
CA TYR A 37 23.18 -10.17 7.00
C TYR A 37 24.60 -10.69 6.84
N VAL A 38 24.74 -11.78 6.10
CA VAL A 38 26.02 -12.46 5.87
C VAL A 38 26.27 -12.55 4.37
N GLY A 39 27.46 -12.17 3.91
CA GLY A 39 27.85 -12.35 2.52
C GLY A 39 28.46 -13.74 2.31
N TYR A 40 27.95 -14.47 1.31
CA TYR A 40 28.55 -15.69 0.82
C TYR A 40 29.31 -15.36 -0.48
N ASP A 41 30.62 -15.48 -0.46
CA ASP A 41 31.58 -15.06 -1.49
C ASP A 41 31.53 -13.57 -1.91
N VAL A 42 30.67 -12.78 -1.29
CA VAL A 42 30.53 -11.35 -1.49
C VAL A 42 30.41 -10.60 -0.15
N MET A 43 30.73 -9.33 -0.14
CA MET A 43 30.45 -8.50 1.04
C MET A 43 28.94 -8.31 1.19
N PRO A 44 28.37 -8.49 2.40
CA PRO A 44 26.94 -8.39 2.61
C PRO A 44 26.43 -6.97 2.30
N SER A 45 25.32 -6.90 1.58
CA SER A 45 24.58 -5.67 1.37
C SER A 45 23.61 -5.49 2.54
N ILE A 46 23.99 -4.69 3.52
CA ILE A 46 23.14 -4.39 4.68
C ILE A 46 22.13 -3.31 4.25
N PRO A 47 20.82 -3.62 4.22
CA PRO A 47 19.83 -2.63 3.86
C PRO A 47 19.77 -1.51 4.89
N VAL A 48 19.49 -0.30 4.41
CA VAL A 48 19.19 0.83 5.28
C VAL A 48 17.76 0.75 5.79
N ASN A 49 17.53 1.22 7.01
CA ASN A 49 16.22 1.20 7.65
C ASN A 49 15.97 2.51 8.38
N ILE A 50 14.70 2.93 8.43
CA ILE A 50 14.26 4.17 9.08
C ILE A 50 13.02 3.90 9.93
N LYS A 51 12.93 4.55 11.09
CA LYS A 51 11.76 4.47 11.97
C LYS A 51 11.60 5.76 12.77
N PHE A 52 10.37 6.19 12.95
CA PHE A 52 10.02 7.30 13.82
C PHE A 52 9.56 6.82 15.21
N ASP A 53 9.73 7.66 16.22
CA ASP A 53 9.23 7.41 17.58
C ASP A 53 7.70 7.52 17.69
N LYS A 54 7.07 8.26 16.76
CA LYS A 54 5.61 8.40 16.61
C LYS A 54 5.25 8.47 15.12
N SER A 55 3.97 8.25 14.81
CA SER A 55 3.44 8.41 13.44
C SER A 55 2.86 9.82 13.17
N ASN A 56 2.49 10.58 14.22
CA ASN A 56 1.89 11.91 14.08
C ASN A 56 2.50 12.90 15.09
N TYR A 57 2.83 14.09 14.62
CA TYR A 57 3.49 15.15 15.38
C TYR A 57 2.75 16.48 15.26
N LYS A 58 2.82 17.29 16.33
CA LYS A 58 2.49 18.72 16.25
C LYS A 58 3.65 19.46 15.61
N ASN A 59 3.40 20.60 14.97
CA ASN A 59 4.44 21.45 14.36
C ASN A 59 5.51 21.93 15.33
N THR A 60 5.22 21.90 16.63
CA THR A 60 6.16 22.30 17.71
C THR A 60 6.97 21.15 18.29
N GLU A 61 6.68 19.91 17.88
CA GLU A 61 7.42 18.73 18.32
C GLU A 61 8.68 18.54 17.47
N LYS A 62 9.63 17.78 18.00
CA LYS A 62 10.87 17.42 17.34
C LYS A 62 10.91 15.90 17.19
N PRO A 63 10.48 15.35 16.05
CA PRO A 63 10.54 13.91 15.78
C PRO A 63 11.95 13.37 15.95
N VAL A 64 12.06 12.22 16.59
CA VAL A 64 13.29 11.44 16.64
C VAL A 64 13.23 10.39 15.56
N VAL A 65 14.13 10.50 14.59
CA VAL A 65 14.30 9.56 13.50
C VAL A 65 15.40 8.57 13.85
N SER A 66 15.06 7.32 14.05
CA SER A 66 16.01 6.23 14.24
C SER A 66 16.40 5.63 12.90
N LEU A 67 17.68 5.42 12.69
CA LEU A 67 18.27 4.96 11.44
C LEU A 67 19.12 3.73 11.70
N ALA A 68 19.11 2.79 10.78
CA ALA A 68 19.99 1.63 10.80
C ALA A 68 20.58 1.36 9.41
N GLY A 69 21.76 0.77 9.39
CA GLY A 69 22.47 0.43 8.16
C GLY A 69 23.86 -0.15 8.48
N LYS A 70 24.75 -0.12 7.51
CA LYS A 70 26.12 -0.61 7.68
C LYS A 70 26.87 0.24 8.70
N PRO A 71 27.61 -0.38 9.64
CA PRO A 71 28.42 0.32 10.64
C PRO A 71 29.34 1.41 10.05
N SER A 72 29.38 2.54 10.74
CA SER A 72 30.24 3.68 10.39
C SER A 72 30.04 4.23 8.97
N GLU A 73 28.88 4.02 8.37
CA GLU A 73 28.55 4.52 7.04
C GLU A 73 27.77 5.85 7.10
N LYS A 74 27.94 6.70 6.06
CA LYS A 74 27.11 7.89 5.88
C LYS A 74 25.89 7.53 5.05
N VAL A 75 24.72 7.91 5.52
CA VAL A 75 23.42 7.73 4.85
C VAL A 75 22.80 9.10 4.55
N SER A 76 21.99 9.18 3.50
CA SER A 76 21.23 10.38 3.14
C SER A 76 19.79 10.20 3.61
N LEU A 77 19.28 11.17 4.36
CA LEU A 77 17.86 11.28 4.75
C LEU A 77 17.22 12.42 3.95
N ILE A 78 16.15 12.12 3.26
CA ILE A 78 15.38 13.06 2.43
C ILE A 78 13.94 13.08 2.98
N ILE A 79 13.37 14.27 3.12
CA ILE A 79 11.98 14.44 3.52
C ILE A 79 11.18 14.92 2.31
N ILE A 80 10.09 14.24 2.01
CA ILE A 80 9.19 14.55 0.91
C ILE A 80 7.88 15.11 1.50
N THR A 81 7.46 16.26 0.97
CA THR A 81 6.22 16.93 1.39
C THR A 81 4.96 16.14 0.94
N PRO A 82 3.79 16.46 1.49
CA PRO A 82 2.50 15.93 1.00
C PRO A 82 2.25 16.19 -0.50
N SER A 83 2.85 17.25 -1.07
CA SER A 83 2.78 17.56 -2.51
C SER A 83 3.82 16.84 -3.37
N GLY A 84 4.69 16.01 -2.78
CA GLY A 84 5.73 15.28 -3.50
C GLY A 84 7.05 16.05 -3.70
N SER A 85 7.19 17.26 -3.16
CA SER A 85 8.42 18.04 -3.24
C SER A 85 9.39 17.67 -2.11
N ILE A 86 10.69 17.86 -2.33
CA ILE A 86 11.72 17.65 -1.29
C ILE A 86 11.76 18.86 -0.36
N VAL A 87 11.82 18.61 0.96
CA VAL A 87 12.02 19.63 1.98
C VAL A 87 13.51 19.94 2.11
N GLY A 88 13.91 21.14 1.72
CA GLY A 88 15.30 21.58 1.86
C GLY A 88 16.29 20.76 1.05
N SER A 89 17.38 20.33 1.69
CA SER A 89 18.44 19.51 1.09
C SER A 89 18.58 18.18 1.82
N ASP A 90 19.27 17.23 1.20
CA ASP A 90 19.61 15.94 1.80
C ASP A 90 20.35 16.12 3.13
N ILE A 91 19.89 15.45 4.15
CA ILE A 91 20.51 15.43 5.48
C ILE A 91 21.48 14.25 5.54
N MET A 92 22.77 14.53 5.62
CA MET A 92 23.80 13.48 5.71
C MET A 92 24.02 13.09 7.17
N ILE A 93 23.77 11.81 7.49
CA ILE A 93 23.87 11.28 8.85
C ILE A 93 24.96 10.20 8.88
N GLN A 94 25.89 10.33 9.83
CA GLN A 94 26.93 9.34 10.11
C GLN A 94 26.37 8.28 11.07
N LEU A 95 26.28 7.04 10.61
CA LEU A 95 25.94 5.93 11.49
C LEU A 95 27.11 5.60 12.45
N LYS A 96 26.79 5.15 13.64
CA LYS A 96 27.75 4.73 14.67
C LYS A 96 28.41 3.41 14.29
N ALA A 97 29.37 2.95 15.12
CA ALA A 97 30.07 1.69 14.93
C ALA A 97 29.15 0.45 15.06
N ASP A 98 27.96 0.60 15.64
CA ASP A 98 26.92 -0.42 15.73
C ASP A 98 25.93 -0.39 14.55
N GLY A 99 26.14 0.50 13.58
CA GLY A 99 25.25 0.67 12.41
C GLY A 99 24.00 1.47 12.71
N ARG A 100 23.85 2.06 13.88
CA ARG A 100 22.68 2.85 14.28
C ARG A 100 22.95 4.35 14.21
N GLY A 101 21.93 5.14 13.98
CA GLY A 101 21.97 6.60 14.00
C GLY A 101 20.64 7.16 14.47
N GLU A 102 20.68 8.40 14.94
CA GLU A 102 19.49 9.16 15.31
C GLU A 102 19.60 10.57 14.77
N HIS A 103 18.48 11.14 14.38
CA HIS A 103 18.39 12.52 13.93
C HIS A 103 17.10 13.15 14.45
N ASN A 104 17.21 14.38 14.98
CA ASN A 104 16.04 15.15 15.39
C ASN A 104 15.62 16.07 14.24
N LEU A 105 14.42 15.88 13.72
CA LEU A 105 13.86 16.76 12.71
C LEU A 105 13.34 18.06 13.35
N ASP A 106 13.54 19.17 12.66
CA ASP A 106 12.88 20.44 12.98
C ASP A 106 11.67 20.61 12.05
N LEU A 107 10.48 20.61 12.62
CA LEU A 107 9.21 20.75 11.90
C LEU A 107 8.79 22.21 11.69
N THR A 108 9.64 23.18 11.99
CA THR A 108 9.34 24.60 11.77
C THR A 108 9.08 24.86 10.28
N GLY A 109 7.91 25.42 9.98
CA GLY A 109 7.48 25.70 8.60
C GLY A 109 6.85 24.52 7.86
N TYR A 110 6.76 23.34 8.49
CA TYR A 110 5.99 22.25 7.93
C TYR A 110 4.49 22.54 7.97
N VAL A 111 3.82 22.34 6.85
CA VAL A 111 2.35 22.44 6.76
C VAL A 111 1.71 21.13 7.25
N SER A 112 0.43 21.19 7.61
CA SER A 112 -0.30 19.97 8.00
C SER A 112 -0.39 19.01 6.81
N GLY A 113 -0.07 17.74 7.07
CA GLY A 113 -0.11 16.70 6.04
C GLY A 113 0.74 15.47 6.36
N ILE A 114 0.75 14.52 5.44
CA ILE A 114 1.55 13.30 5.51
C ILE A 114 2.84 13.51 4.74
N TYR A 115 3.97 13.30 5.38
CA TYR A 115 5.32 13.39 4.85
C TYR A 115 5.91 11.99 4.67
N THR A 116 6.81 11.83 3.72
CA THR A 116 7.60 10.62 3.56
C THR A 116 9.07 10.92 3.83
N ALA A 117 9.64 10.23 4.79
CA ALA A 117 11.08 10.22 5.02
C ALA A 117 11.71 9.07 4.26
N VAL A 118 12.76 9.35 3.51
CA VAL A 118 13.46 8.36 2.69
C VAL A 118 14.93 8.35 3.10
N ILE A 119 15.42 7.20 3.54
CA ILE A 119 16.85 6.98 3.76
C ILE A 119 17.45 6.26 2.55
N LYS A 120 18.59 6.71 2.11
CA LYS A 120 19.31 6.14 0.95
C LYS A 120 20.78 5.91 1.24
N LYS A 121 21.32 4.81 0.69
CA LYS A 121 22.74 4.55 0.59
C LYS A 121 23.02 3.61 -0.58
N GLY A 122 23.76 4.12 -1.57
CA GLY A 122 24.01 3.37 -2.80
C GLY A 122 22.70 2.92 -3.45
N GLY A 123 22.55 1.63 -3.72
CA GLY A 123 21.33 1.03 -4.25
C GLY A 123 20.27 0.65 -3.19
N SER A 124 20.57 0.81 -1.89
CA SER A 124 19.63 0.50 -0.81
C SER A 124 18.81 1.73 -0.42
N GLN A 125 17.50 1.54 -0.24
CA GLN A 125 16.56 2.59 0.14
C GLN A 125 15.48 2.01 1.06
N SER A 126 15.07 2.80 2.05
CA SER A 126 13.89 2.54 2.88
C SER A 126 13.13 3.84 3.09
N ASN A 127 11.83 3.76 3.29
CA ASN A 127 10.96 4.90 3.51
C ASN A 127 9.98 4.63 4.65
N GLU A 128 9.62 5.70 5.34
CA GLU A 128 8.65 5.71 6.43
C GLU A 128 7.80 6.97 6.33
N ASN A 129 6.49 6.83 6.56
CA ASN A 129 5.57 7.96 6.57
C ASN A 129 5.40 8.50 7.99
N PHE A 130 5.30 9.81 8.11
CA PHE A 130 4.90 10.49 9.33
C PHE A 130 3.98 11.67 9.01
N SER A 131 3.16 12.05 9.94
CA SER A 131 2.23 13.16 9.76
C SER A 131 2.53 14.33 10.68
N VAL A 132 2.23 15.54 10.22
CA VAL A 132 2.43 16.79 10.95
C VAL A 132 1.13 17.56 11.02
N GLY A 133 0.75 18.03 12.20
CA GLY A 133 -0.40 18.90 12.38
C GLY A 133 -1.75 18.27 12.05
N LEU A 134 -1.82 16.94 11.91
CA LEU A 134 -3.08 16.25 11.66
C LEU A 134 -3.83 15.98 12.96
N VAL A 135 -5.14 15.94 12.85
CA VAL A 135 -6.06 15.73 14.00
C VAL A 135 -6.62 14.31 13.90
N ALA A 136 -6.58 13.58 15.01
CA ALA A 136 -7.31 12.34 15.14
C ALA A 136 -8.79 12.63 15.35
N GLY A 137 -9.66 12.02 14.55
CA GLY A 137 -11.12 12.21 14.63
C GLY A 137 -11.63 13.22 13.60
N SER A 138 -12.10 12.70 12.49
CA SER A 138 -12.60 13.48 11.35
C SER A 138 -13.97 14.11 11.57
N GLY A 139 -14.70 13.71 12.62
CA GLY A 139 -16.15 13.84 12.65
C GLY A 139 -16.77 12.94 11.57
N GLU A 140 -17.95 13.29 11.08
CA GLU A 140 -18.61 12.53 10.03
C GLU A 140 -17.74 12.47 8.75
N ILE A 141 -17.65 11.28 8.16
CA ILE A 141 -16.96 11.03 6.91
C ILE A 141 -18.02 10.77 5.85
N ASN A 142 -17.89 11.40 4.70
CA ASN A 142 -18.73 11.17 3.53
C ASN A 142 -17.82 10.84 2.36
N ALA A 143 -17.81 9.59 1.93
CA ALA A 143 -16.94 9.10 0.87
C ALA A 143 -17.74 8.48 -0.28
N LYS A 144 -17.18 8.53 -1.47
CA LYS A 144 -17.70 7.87 -2.66
C LYS A 144 -16.58 7.49 -3.62
N VAL A 145 -16.81 6.45 -4.40
CA VAL A 145 -16.00 6.13 -5.57
C VAL A 145 -16.63 6.73 -6.83
N THR A 146 -15.84 6.92 -7.87
CA THR A 146 -16.30 7.54 -9.11
C THR A 146 -17.13 6.63 -10.00
N GLN A 147 -17.06 5.32 -9.76
CA GLN A 147 -17.81 4.30 -10.50
C GLN A 147 -18.40 3.29 -9.52
N ALA A 148 -19.57 2.74 -9.83
CA ALA A 148 -20.17 1.67 -9.06
C ALA A 148 -19.59 0.29 -9.43
N GLU A 149 -18.87 0.21 -10.53
CA GLU A 149 -18.37 -1.00 -11.18
C GLU A 149 -16.97 -0.80 -11.74
N TYR A 150 -16.09 -1.74 -11.49
CA TYR A 150 -14.70 -1.74 -11.91
C TYR A 150 -14.31 -3.10 -12.48
N ASN A 151 -13.26 -3.14 -13.31
CA ASN A 151 -12.63 -4.39 -13.72
C ASN A 151 -11.41 -4.72 -12.86
N GLN A 152 -11.03 -5.99 -12.83
CA GLN A 152 -9.75 -6.40 -12.26
C GLN A 152 -8.60 -5.59 -12.87
N GLY A 153 -7.66 -5.16 -12.02
CA GLY A 153 -6.53 -4.34 -12.43
C GLY A 153 -6.81 -2.83 -12.56
N GLU A 154 -8.05 -2.37 -12.46
CA GLU A 154 -8.39 -0.96 -12.52
C GLU A 154 -8.01 -0.20 -11.25
N ARG A 155 -7.76 1.10 -11.41
CA ARG A 155 -7.54 2.04 -10.29
C ARG A 155 -8.87 2.61 -9.83
N ILE A 156 -8.97 2.83 -8.53
CA ILE A 156 -10.14 3.41 -7.90
C ILE A 156 -9.80 4.84 -7.50
N LEU A 157 -10.63 5.79 -7.90
CA LEU A 157 -10.57 7.14 -7.36
C LEU A 157 -11.62 7.27 -6.25
N LEU A 158 -11.16 7.38 -5.02
CA LEU A 158 -11.97 7.66 -3.84
C LEU A 158 -11.97 9.17 -3.60
N LEU A 159 -13.15 9.74 -3.42
CA LEU A 159 -13.36 11.14 -3.11
C LEU A 159 -14.22 11.26 -1.86
N GLY A 160 -13.98 12.29 -1.05
CA GLY A 160 -14.84 12.50 0.11
C GLY A 160 -14.59 13.80 0.86
N SER A 161 -15.35 13.94 1.95
CA SER A 161 -15.27 15.06 2.86
C SER A 161 -15.36 14.60 4.31
N THR A 162 -14.89 15.43 5.22
CA THR A 162 -14.91 15.24 6.67
C THR A 162 -15.50 16.46 7.35
N THR A 163 -16.03 16.30 8.57
CA THR A 163 -16.50 17.45 9.34
C THR A 163 -15.33 18.34 9.80
N ASN A 164 -14.22 17.73 10.20
CA ASN A 164 -13.03 18.44 10.65
C ASN A 164 -11.98 18.52 9.52
N SER A 165 -11.31 19.65 9.40
CA SER A 165 -10.16 19.79 8.47
C SER A 165 -8.91 19.09 9.01
N ASN A 166 -7.96 18.79 8.13
CA ASN A 166 -6.67 18.19 8.48
C ASN A 166 -6.80 16.90 9.31
N SER A 167 -7.82 16.10 9.04
CA SER A 167 -8.09 14.87 9.77
C SER A 167 -7.31 13.72 9.16
N LEU A 168 -6.59 12.98 10.01
CA LEU A 168 -5.94 11.74 9.63
C LEU A 168 -6.98 10.62 9.53
N MET A 169 -6.93 9.87 8.45
CA MET A 169 -7.84 8.75 8.16
C MET A 169 -7.03 7.54 7.67
N LEU A 170 -7.50 6.36 8.02
CA LEU A 170 -7.05 5.10 7.46
C LEU A 170 -8.08 4.64 6.42
N VAL A 171 -7.64 4.34 5.22
CA VAL A 171 -8.45 3.80 4.13
C VAL A 171 -8.01 2.38 3.85
N SER A 172 -8.92 1.42 3.95
CA SER A 172 -8.64 0.01 3.69
C SER A 172 -9.52 -0.51 2.56
N LEU A 173 -8.90 -1.13 1.56
CA LEU A 173 -9.55 -1.84 0.46
C LEU A 173 -9.75 -3.30 0.84
N ILE A 174 -10.98 -3.76 0.85
CA ILE A 174 -11.37 -5.09 1.34
C ILE A 174 -12.02 -5.88 0.20
N ASP A 175 -11.59 -7.12 0.02
CA ASP A 175 -12.11 -8.04 -0.99
C ASP A 175 -13.46 -8.66 -0.58
N PRO A 176 -14.17 -9.39 -1.49
CA PRO A 176 -15.42 -10.06 -1.18
C PRO A 176 -15.35 -11.12 -0.08
N SER A 177 -14.16 -11.64 0.24
CA SER A 177 -13.93 -12.61 1.32
C SER A 177 -13.65 -11.93 2.68
N GLY A 178 -13.58 -10.58 2.71
CA GLY A 178 -13.29 -9.80 3.91
C GLY A 178 -11.79 -9.61 4.18
N ASN A 179 -10.91 -9.95 3.26
CA ASN A 179 -9.48 -9.73 3.44
C ASN A 179 -9.10 -8.29 3.08
N GLU A 180 -8.28 -7.67 3.93
CA GLU A 180 -7.66 -6.39 3.61
C GLU A 180 -6.57 -6.59 2.56
N ILE A 181 -6.79 -5.99 1.39
CA ILE A 181 -5.86 -6.06 0.24
C ILE A 181 -4.83 -4.93 0.29
N LYS A 182 -5.26 -3.77 0.77
CA LYS A 182 -4.41 -2.59 0.88
C LYS A 182 -4.94 -1.65 1.95
N SER A 183 -4.03 -1.05 2.70
CA SER A 183 -4.32 -0.01 3.68
C SER A 183 -3.44 1.21 3.41
N LEU A 184 -4.00 2.41 3.54
CA LEU A 184 -3.35 3.69 3.28
C LEU A 184 -3.77 4.72 4.30
N GLU A 185 -2.79 5.47 4.84
CA GLU A 185 -3.07 6.69 5.58
C GLU A 185 -3.24 7.86 4.60
N ILE A 186 -4.31 8.60 4.80
CA ILE A 186 -4.62 9.84 4.06
C ILE A 186 -5.05 10.94 5.02
N ALA A 187 -5.09 12.17 4.52
CA ALA A 187 -5.61 13.29 5.32
C ALA A 187 -6.59 14.13 4.51
N SER A 188 -7.60 14.68 5.20
CA SER A 188 -8.39 15.76 4.62
C SER A 188 -7.58 17.06 4.62
N ASN A 189 -7.86 17.92 3.65
CA ASN A 189 -7.23 19.24 3.52
C ASN A 189 -7.91 20.29 4.42
N ASN A 190 -7.47 21.55 4.32
CA ASN A 190 -8.06 22.68 5.05
C ASN A 190 -9.54 22.92 4.68
N GLU A 191 -9.96 22.51 3.49
CA GLU A 191 -11.34 22.60 2.98
C GLU A 191 -12.17 21.38 3.38
N ARG A 192 -11.63 20.48 4.21
CA ARG A 192 -12.26 19.24 4.67
C ARG A 192 -12.50 18.20 3.58
N MET A 193 -11.82 18.32 2.44
CA MET A 193 -11.93 17.40 1.32
C MET A 193 -10.74 16.45 1.29
N PHE A 194 -10.95 15.25 0.75
CA PHE A 194 -9.89 14.31 0.46
C PHE A 194 -10.11 13.59 -0.88
N SER A 195 -9.02 13.13 -1.47
CA SER A 195 -9.03 12.24 -2.63
C SER A 195 -7.91 11.22 -2.51
N GLU A 196 -8.15 10.00 -3.00
CA GLU A 196 -7.16 8.92 -3.00
C GLU A 196 -7.24 8.11 -4.30
N GLU A 197 -6.15 8.04 -5.05
CA GLU A 197 -6.05 7.35 -6.34
C GLU A 197 -5.03 6.20 -6.37
N ARG A 198 -4.34 5.97 -5.24
CA ARG A 198 -3.38 4.86 -5.10
C ARG A 198 -4.05 3.51 -4.87
N LEU A 199 -5.37 3.47 -4.70
CA LEU A 199 -6.13 2.23 -4.60
C LEU A 199 -6.20 1.57 -5.97
N LYS A 200 -5.87 0.30 -6.01
CA LYS A 200 -5.91 -0.51 -7.23
C LYS A 200 -6.43 -1.91 -6.92
N ILE A 201 -7.35 -2.38 -7.72
CA ILE A 201 -7.81 -3.77 -7.68
C ILE A 201 -6.69 -4.65 -8.26
N PRO A 202 -6.27 -5.73 -7.60
CA PRO A 202 -5.31 -6.67 -8.18
C PRO A 202 -5.83 -7.24 -9.51
N SER A 203 -4.91 -7.52 -10.45
CA SER A 203 -5.29 -8.11 -11.75
C SER A 203 -5.91 -9.52 -11.62
N ASN A 204 -5.66 -10.19 -10.50
CA ASN A 204 -6.23 -11.47 -10.11
C ASN A 204 -7.19 -11.32 -8.90
N GLY A 205 -7.70 -10.11 -8.62
CA GLY A 205 -8.62 -9.85 -7.53
C GLY A 205 -9.91 -10.66 -7.67
N GLN A 206 -10.56 -10.96 -6.58
CA GLN A 206 -11.84 -11.68 -6.61
C GLN A 206 -12.92 -10.86 -7.33
N ILE A 207 -13.76 -11.53 -8.10
CA ILE A 207 -14.97 -10.94 -8.68
C ILE A 207 -16.03 -10.84 -7.61
N GLY A 208 -16.82 -9.76 -7.60
CA GLY A 208 -17.92 -9.58 -6.67
C GLY A 208 -17.90 -8.23 -5.97
N LEU A 209 -18.59 -8.16 -4.83
CA LEU A 209 -18.78 -6.93 -4.06
C LEU A 209 -17.54 -6.65 -3.20
N TRP A 210 -16.87 -5.55 -3.51
CA TRP A 210 -15.73 -5.02 -2.77
C TRP A 210 -16.14 -3.85 -1.88
N GLN A 211 -15.35 -3.59 -0.86
CA GLN A 211 -15.60 -2.52 0.10
C GLN A 211 -14.35 -1.67 0.31
N ILE A 212 -14.53 -0.37 0.44
CA ILE A 212 -13.54 0.53 1.02
C ILE A 212 -14.08 0.98 2.38
N THR A 213 -13.28 0.81 3.42
CA THR A 213 -13.56 1.37 4.75
C THR A 213 -12.67 2.57 5.00
N ILE A 214 -13.23 3.64 5.51
CA ILE A 214 -12.51 4.86 5.89
C ILE A 214 -12.73 5.09 7.37
N THR A 215 -11.66 5.09 8.16
CA THR A 215 -11.73 5.25 9.62
C THR A 215 -10.91 6.45 10.10
N SER A 216 -11.40 7.17 11.10
CA SER A 216 -10.69 8.24 11.78
C SER A 216 -11.15 8.35 13.23
N GLY A 217 -10.33 7.89 14.17
CA GLY A 217 -10.74 7.72 15.56
C GLY A 217 -11.94 6.75 15.68
N SER A 218 -13.06 7.23 16.19
CA SER A 218 -14.31 6.46 16.29
C SER A 218 -15.23 6.56 15.06
N ASN A 219 -14.87 7.38 14.08
CA ASN A 219 -15.69 7.61 12.91
C ASN A 219 -15.34 6.58 11.82
N LEU A 220 -16.36 6.07 11.15
CA LEU A 220 -16.26 5.08 10.08
C LEU A 220 -17.23 5.44 8.97
N ASP A 221 -16.77 5.35 7.73
CA ASP A 221 -17.61 5.30 6.53
C ASP A 221 -17.24 4.10 5.65
N LYS A 222 -18.18 3.64 4.84
CA LYS A 222 -18.06 2.46 3.99
C LYS A 222 -18.59 2.74 2.60
N VAL A 223 -17.80 2.42 1.60
CA VAL A 223 -18.17 2.53 0.19
C VAL A 223 -18.08 1.16 -0.46
N GLU A 224 -19.15 0.73 -1.13
CA GLU A 224 -19.22 -0.56 -1.82
C GLU A 224 -19.24 -0.37 -3.33
N PHE A 225 -18.64 -1.30 -4.06
CA PHE A 225 -18.61 -1.33 -5.53
C PHE A 225 -18.41 -2.76 -6.02
N ASN A 226 -18.82 -3.05 -7.25
CA ASN A 226 -18.66 -4.36 -7.85
C ASN A 226 -17.37 -4.45 -8.69
N VAL A 227 -16.71 -5.61 -8.65
CA VAL A 227 -15.55 -5.93 -9.47
C VAL A 227 -15.89 -7.08 -10.41
N PHE A 228 -15.56 -6.88 -11.69
CA PHE A 228 -15.77 -7.84 -12.77
C PHE A 228 -14.42 -8.35 -13.32
N SER A 229 -14.47 -9.48 -14.02
CA SER A 229 -13.28 -10.03 -14.68
C SER A 229 -12.82 -9.11 -15.82
N SER A 230 -11.51 -8.85 -15.87
CA SER A 230 -10.89 -8.17 -17.00
C SER A 230 -10.59 -9.12 -18.19
N THR A 231 -10.69 -10.44 -17.96
CA THR A 231 -10.28 -11.47 -18.92
C THR A 231 -11.45 -12.12 -19.66
N GLU A 232 -12.68 -11.82 -19.30
CA GLU A 232 -13.83 -12.30 -20.07
C GLU A 232 -14.07 -11.39 -21.30
N GLU A 233 -13.21 -11.50 -22.30
CA GLU A 233 -13.58 -11.29 -23.70
C GLU A 233 -14.44 -12.46 -24.17
N GLY A 234 -15.44 -12.82 -23.39
CA GLY A 234 -16.35 -13.91 -23.67
C GLY A 234 -17.78 -13.41 -23.71
N MET A 235 -18.47 -13.75 -24.77
CA MET A 235 -19.92 -13.61 -24.86
C MET A 235 -20.54 -15.00 -24.71
N ASP A 236 -21.34 -15.21 -23.69
CA ASP A 236 -22.18 -16.42 -23.56
C ASP A 236 -23.58 -16.12 -24.12
N VAL A 237 -23.97 -16.88 -25.13
CA VAL A 237 -25.27 -16.72 -25.78
C VAL A 237 -26.08 -17.99 -25.61
N LYS A 238 -27.25 -17.86 -25.00
CA LYS A 238 -28.25 -18.93 -24.88
C LYS A 238 -29.50 -18.51 -25.61
N SER A 239 -30.12 -19.44 -26.30
CA SER A 239 -31.40 -19.20 -26.97
C SER A 239 -32.35 -20.40 -26.80
N THR A 240 -33.62 -20.17 -27.09
CA THR A 240 -34.59 -21.27 -27.28
C THR A 240 -34.15 -22.11 -28.48
N LYS A 241 -34.00 -23.41 -28.27
CA LYS A 241 -33.51 -24.35 -29.32
C LYS A 241 -34.45 -24.56 -30.47
N LYS A 242 -35.74 -24.27 -30.30
CA LYS A 242 -36.79 -24.45 -31.31
C LYS A 242 -37.90 -23.44 -31.05
N VAL A 243 -38.32 -22.74 -32.08
CA VAL A 243 -39.51 -21.86 -32.09
C VAL A 243 -40.38 -22.25 -33.28
N ILE A 244 -41.67 -22.03 -33.13
CA ILE A 244 -42.67 -22.24 -34.19
C ILE A 244 -43.03 -20.88 -34.76
N VAL A 245 -43.39 -20.82 -36.03
CA VAL A 245 -43.78 -19.55 -36.69
C VAL A 245 -44.87 -18.86 -35.89
N GLY A 246 -44.60 -17.62 -35.46
CA GLY A 246 -45.46 -16.80 -34.62
C GLY A 246 -45.03 -16.76 -33.13
N ASP A 247 -44.12 -17.63 -32.67
CA ASP A 247 -43.58 -17.61 -31.35
C ASP A 247 -42.43 -16.60 -31.19
N LEU A 248 -42.14 -16.21 -29.94
CA LEU A 248 -41.00 -15.34 -29.63
C LEU A 248 -39.68 -16.15 -29.49
N LEU A 249 -38.69 -15.80 -30.29
CA LEU A 249 -37.33 -16.25 -30.08
C LEU A 249 -36.74 -15.45 -28.91
N LYS A 250 -36.39 -16.16 -27.83
CA LYS A 250 -35.72 -15.55 -26.68
C LYS A 250 -34.26 -15.89 -26.68
N MET A 251 -33.43 -14.86 -26.55
CA MET A 251 -31.99 -14.97 -26.38
C MET A 251 -31.59 -14.34 -25.05
N TRP A 252 -30.63 -14.97 -24.38
CA TRP A 252 -29.95 -14.45 -23.20
C TRP A 252 -28.47 -14.30 -23.54
N ILE A 253 -27.99 -13.07 -23.44
CA ILE A 253 -26.62 -12.74 -23.80
C ILE A 253 -25.96 -12.18 -22.54
N SER A 254 -24.86 -12.81 -22.14
CA SER A 254 -23.95 -12.35 -21.11
C SER A 254 -22.66 -11.94 -21.80
N ALA A 255 -22.21 -10.71 -21.64
CA ALA A 255 -20.98 -10.21 -22.20
C ALA A 255 -20.18 -9.41 -21.16
N SER A 256 -18.93 -9.14 -21.45
CA SER A 256 -18.10 -8.27 -20.61
C SER A 256 -18.74 -6.89 -20.44
N HIS A 257 -18.51 -6.31 -19.27
CA HIS A 257 -19.09 -5.02 -18.88
C HIS A 257 -18.68 -3.88 -19.84
N LYS A 258 -19.63 -2.96 -20.14
CA LYS A 258 -19.44 -1.82 -21.06
C LYS A 258 -19.12 -2.20 -22.52
N THR A 259 -19.56 -3.36 -22.98
CA THR A 259 -19.39 -3.81 -24.37
C THR A 259 -20.66 -3.56 -25.18
N SER A 260 -20.52 -3.07 -26.43
CA SER A 260 -21.62 -3.02 -27.38
C SER A 260 -21.81 -4.38 -28.01
N ILE A 261 -23.06 -4.85 -28.07
CA ILE A 261 -23.43 -6.13 -28.68
C ILE A 261 -24.22 -5.84 -29.95
N ILE A 262 -23.79 -6.42 -31.07
CA ILE A 262 -24.53 -6.40 -32.33
C ILE A 262 -25.16 -7.79 -32.49
N ILE A 263 -26.47 -7.84 -32.73
CA ILE A 263 -27.22 -9.06 -32.99
C ILE A 263 -27.68 -9.02 -34.44
N GLU A 264 -27.23 -9.99 -35.20
CA GLU A 264 -27.66 -10.22 -36.60
C GLU A 264 -28.46 -11.50 -36.65
N ILE A 265 -29.59 -11.48 -37.34
CA ILE A 265 -30.41 -12.65 -37.61
C ILE A 265 -30.33 -12.93 -39.10
N ILE A 266 -29.70 -14.02 -39.44
CA ILE A 266 -29.46 -14.41 -40.83
C ILE A 266 -30.23 -15.71 -41.08
N ASP A 267 -30.94 -15.79 -42.20
CA ASP A 267 -31.57 -17.03 -42.64
C ASP A 267 -30.58 -17.98 -43.32
N ILE A 268 -31.03 -19.16 -43.73
CA ILE A 268 -30.16 -20.17 -44.36
C ILE A 268 -29.74 -19.81 -45.81
N GLU A 269 -30.27 -18.74 -46.32
CA GLU A 269 -29.95 -18.26 -47.69
C GLU A 269 -28.95 -17.08 -47.64
N GLY A 270 -28.65 -16.53 -46.47
CA GLY A 270 -27.63 -15.52 -46.18
C GLY A 270 -28.20 -14.09 -46.11
#